data_c7a64d1d0d119de733b93d98e0c59b2a
#
_entry.id   c7a64d1d0d119de733b93d98e0c59b2a
#
_cell.length_a   1.000
_cell.length_b   1.000
_cell.length_c   1.000
_cell.angle_alpha   90.00
_cell.angle_beta   90.00
_cell.angle_gamma   90.00
#
_symmetry.space_group_name_H-M   'P 1'
#
loop_
_entity.id
_entity.type
_entity.pdbx_description
1 polymer ?
#
loop_
_entity_poly.entity_id
_entity_poly.type
_entity_poly.pdbx_seq_one_letter_code
_entity_poly.pdbx_strand_id
1 'polypeptide(L)'
;MEERYPLTIPDSLLEKMNAQMLLRSQVETVVRTAEETGTMVLDEAQGIYYGHGRFGSVTIWAAWRRTDAGPELCNVYSHRVVVKEVL
;
A
#
# COMPACT_ATOMS: atom_id res chain seq x y z
N MET A 1 -0.61 -18.44 -16.19
CA MET A 1 -1.56 -17.33 -15.96
C MET A 1 -1.33 -16.75 -14.57
N GLU A 2 -0.98 -15.50 -14.51
CA GLU A 2 -0.75 -14.86 -13.21
C GLU A 2 -2.07 -14.53 -12.55
N GLU A 3 -2.20 -14.98 -11.30
CA GLU A 3 -3.35 -14.60 -10.50
C GLU A 3 -3.12 -13.22 -9.93
N ARG A 4 -4.10 -12.35 -10.12
CA ARG A 4 -4.06 -11.04 -9.55
C ARG A 4 -4.32 -11.12 -8.05
N TYR A 5 -3.52 -10.43 -7.25
CA TYR A 5 -3.73 -10.37 -5.83
C TYR A 5 -5.12 -9.77 -5.54
N PRO A 6 -5.92 -10.38 -4.65
CA PRO A 6 -7.32 -9.97 -4.44
C PRO A 6 -7.46 -8.73 -3.56
N LEU A 7 -6.83 -7.62 -3.95
CA LEU A 7 -6.92 -6.35 -3.24
C LEU A 7 -8.05 -5.52 -3.85
N THR A 8 -9.04 -5.16 -3.05
CA THR A 8 -10.11 -4.26 -3.45
C THR A 8 -9.65 -2.83 -3.23
N ILE A 9 -9.70 -2.01 -4.27
CA ILE A 9 -9.32 -0.61 -4.21
C ILE A 9 -10.53 0.24 -4.58
N PRO A 10 -11.07 1.03 -3.62
CA PRO A 10 -12.18 1.94 -3.93
C PRO A 10 -11.80 2.98 -4.98
N ASP A 11 -12.76 3.42 -5.78
CA ASP A 11 -12.52 4.36 -6.88
C ASP A 11 -11.85 5.65 -6.42
N SER A 12 -12.23 6.17 -5.26
CA SER A 12 -11.62 7.38 -4.70
C SER A 12 -10.13 7.21 -4.44
N LEU A 13 -9.71 6.01 -4.05
CA LEU A 13 -8.30 5.72 -3.82
C LEU A 13 -7.56 5.47 -5.13
N LEU A 14 -8.24 4.93 -6.15
CA LEU A 14 -7.64 4.80 -7.48
C LEU A 14 -7.30 6.18 -8.05
N GLU A 15 -8.20 7.15 -7.88
CA GLU A 15 -7.94 8.53 -8.31
C GLU A 15 -6.75 9.13 -7.56
N LYS A 16 -6.69 8.91 -6.25
CA LYS A 16 -5.57 9.38 -5.42
C LYS A 16 -4.25 8.75 -5.87
N MET A 17 -4.27 7.46 -6.18
CA MET A 17 -3.09 6.75 -6.67
C MET A 17 -2.61 7.32 -8.00
N ASN A 18 -3.54 7.55 -8.92
CA ASN A 18 -3.22 8.14 -10.22
C ASN A 18 -2.62 9.53 -10.06
N ALA A 19 -3.15 10.34 -9.16
CA ALA A 19 -2.64 11.68 -8.89
C ALA A 19 -1.21 11.65 -8.34
N GLN A 20 -0.86 10.59 -7.62
CA GLN A 20 0.48 10.41 -7.06
C GLN A 20 1.37 9.54 -7.95
N MET A 21 0.88 9.14 -9.11
CA MET A 21 1.59 8.27 -10.05
C MET A 21 1.97 6.91 -9.44
N LEU A 22 1.11 6.39 -8.57
CA LEU A 22 1.29 5.08 -7.96
C LEU A 22 0.63 4.00 -8.81
N LEU A 23 1.35 2.91 -9.03
CA LEU A 23 0.83 1.77 -9.78
C LEU A 23 0.09 0.81 -8.85
N ARG A 24 -0.99 0.23 -9.35
CA ARG A 24 -1.73 -0.80 -8.62
C ARG A 24 -0.81 -1.95 -8.20
N SER A 25 0.08 -2.38 -9.10
CA SER A 25 1.01 -3.48 -8.81
C SER A 25 1.94 -3.17 -7.64
N GLN A 26 2.33 -1.91 -7.48
CA GLN A 26 3.17 -1.49 -6.35
C GLN A 26 2.40 -1.60 -5.03
N VAL A 27 1.17 -1.10 -5.00
CA VAL A 27 0.32 -1.16 -3.81
C VAL A 27 -0.01 -2.61 -3.46
N GLU A 28 -0.34 -3.43 -4.47
CA GLU A 28 -0.59 -4.86 -4.27
C GLU A 28 0.63 -5.55 -3.67
N THR A 29 1.82 -5.21 -4.14
CA THR A 29 3.07 -5.79 -3.63
C THR A 29 3.27 -5.42 -2.15
N VAL A 30 2.99 -4.17 -1.77
CA VAL A 30 3.10 -3.73 -0.37
C VAL A 30 2.19 -4.56 0.53
N VAL A 31 0.92 -4.68 0.16
CA VAL A 31 -0.06 -5.43 0.97
C VAL A 31 0.28 -6.91 1.01
N ARG A 32 0.56 -7.52 -0.14
CA ARG A 32 0.87 -8.94 -0.23
C ARG A 32 2.13 -9.29 0.58
N THR A 33 3.19 -8.54 0.43
CA THR A 33 4.43 -8.79 1.14
C THR A 33 4.24 -8.66 2.65
N ALA A 34 3.50 -7.65 3.10
CA ALA A 34 3.19 -7.47 4.51
C ALA A 34 2.40 -8.65 5.05
N GLU A 35 1.38 -9.11 4.32
CA GLU A 35 0.56 -10.25 4.72
C GLU A 35 1.38 -11.55 4.75
N GLU A 36 2.27 -11.76 3.78
CA GLU A 36 3.10 -12.96 3.72
C GLU A 36 4.17 -13.00 4.79
N THR A 37 4.78 -11.88 5.11
CA THR A 37 5.88 -11.81 6.07
C THR A 37 5.45 -11.46 7.48
N GLY A 38 4.23 -10.96 7.65
CA GLY A 38 3.74 -10.48 8.94
C GLY A 38 4.34 -9.13 9.34
N THR A 39 5.06 -8.47 8.45
CA THR A 39 5.67 -7.17 8.72
C THR A 39 4.67 -6.05 8.49
N MET A 40 3.87 -5.78 9.50
CA MET A 40 2.82 -4.76 9.43
C MET A 40 2.41 -4.37 10.84
N VAL A 41 1.77 -3.20 10.96
CA VAL A 41 1.24 -2.70 12.22
C VAL A 41 -0.27 -2.80 12.18
N LEU A 42 -0.86 -3.33 13.24
CA LEU A 42 -2.31 -3.44 13.36
C LEU A 42 -2.82 -2.40 14.35
N ASP A 43 -3.76 -1.57 13.88
CA ASP A 43 -4.57 -0.72 14.74
C ASP A 43 -5.80 -1.55 15.15
N GLU A 44 -5.74 -2.14 16.33
CA GLU A 44 -6.79 -3.04 16.80
C GLU A 44 -8.14 -2.34 16.99
N ALA A 45 -8.12 -1.08 17.35
CA ALA A 45 -9.34 -0.32 17.56
C ALA A 45 -10.15 -0.17 16.28
N GLN A 46 -9.49 -0.04 15.14
CA GLN A 46 -10.14 0.13 13.84
C GLN A 46 -10.09 -1.11 12.97
N GLY A 47 -9.28 -2.11 13.33
CA GLY A 47 -9.07 -3.29 12.51
C GLY A 47 -8.34 -2.99 11.21
N ILE A 48 -7.47 -2.01 11.22
CA ILE A 48 -6.73 -1.56 10.04
C ILE A 48 -5.26 -1.96 10.17
N TYR A 49 -4.73 -2.54 9.10
CA TYR A 49 -3.32 -2.90 8.99
C TYR A 49 -2.58 -1.83 8.21
N TYR A 50 -1.33 -1.57 8.59
CA TYR A 50 -0.46 -0.61 7.92
C TYR A 50 0.83 -1.30 7.51
N GLY A 51 1.18 -1.16 6.24
CA GLY A 51 2.44 -1.68 5.72
C GLY A 51 3.09 -0.68 4.79
N HIS A 52 4.35 -0.89 4.47
CA HIS A 52 5.07 -0.03 3.55
C HIS A 52 6.04 -0.83 2.70
N GLY A 53 6.38 -0.26 1.56
CA GLY A 53 7.39 -0.83 0.68
C GLY A 53 8.13 0.29 -0.04
N ARG A 54 9.39 0.05 -0.36
CA ARG A 54 10.22 1.03 -1.04
C ARG A 54 10.40 0.65 -2.49
N PHE A 55 10.16 1.61 -3.37
CA PHE A 55 10.29 1.47 -4.82
C PHE A 55 11.18 2.60 -5.32
N GLY A 56 12.49 2.32 -5.46
CA GLY A 56 13.47 3.36 -5.78
C GLY A 56 13.56 4.39 -4.66
N SER A 57 13.29 5.66 -4.97
CA SER A 57 13.30 6.76 -4.01
C SER A 57 11.94 7.01 -3.37
N VAL A 58 10.93 6.19 -3.71
CA VAL A 58 9.56 6.37 -3.21
C VAL A 58 9.24 5.26 -2.21
N THR A 59 8.72 5.65 -1.05
CA THR A 59 8.15 4.71 -0.08
C THR A 59 6.64 4.82 -0.17
N ILE A 60 5.99 3.68 -0.38
CA ILE A 60 4.53 3.61 -0.46
C ILE A 60 4.01 3.02 0.84
N TRP A 61 3.09 3.73 1.48
CA TRP A 61 2.37 3.27 2.66
C TRP A 61 0.96 2.89 2.26
N ALA A 62 0.53 1.73 2.71
CA ALA A 62 -0.82 1.26 2.47
C ALA A 62 -1.49 0.93 3.79
N ALA A 63 -2.77 1.29 3.89
CA ALA A 63 -3.63 0.92 5.01
C ALA A 63 -4.78 0.10 4.45
N TRP A 64 -5.04 -1.06 5.04
CA TRP A 64 -6.09 -1.95 4.56
C TRP A 64 -6.74 -2.68 5.71
N ARG A 65 -7.93 -3.22 5.44
CA ARG A 65 -8.62 -4.11 6.37
C ARG A 65 -8.84 -5.45 5.70
N ARG A 66 -8.96 -6.49 6.49
CA ARG A 66 -9.28 -7.81 6.00
C ARG A 66 -10.79 -7.97 5.92
N THR A 67 -11.27 -8.46 4.77
CA THR A 67 -12.69 -8.77 4.58
C THR A 67 -12.82 -10.20 4.07
N ASP A 68 -14.05 -10.72 4.03
CA ASP A 68 -14.31 -12.07 3.53
C ASP A 68 -13.90 -12.21 2.05
N ALA A 69 -13.94 -11.12 1.31
CA ALA A 69 -13.55 -11.10 -0.11
C ALA A 69 -12.04 -10.87 -0.30
N GLY A 70 -11.28 -10.70 0.78
CA GLY A 70 -9.86 -10.38 0.74
C GLY A 70 -9.57 -9.00 1.32
N PRO A 71 -8.33 -8.52 1.21
CA PRO A 71 -8.00 -7.21 1.76
C PRO A 71 -8.65 -6.08 0.96
N GLU A 72 -9.09 -5.05 1.67
CA GLU A 72 -9.68 -3.84 1.10
C GLU A 72 -8.82 -2.64 1.49
N LEU A 73 -8.34 -1.90 0.51
CA LEU A 73 -7.51 -0.74 0.74
C LEU A 73 -8.33 0.39 1.38
N CYS A 74 -7.84 0.93 2.49
CA CYS A 74 -8.50 2.01 3.22
C CYS A 74 -7.82 3.35 2.98
N ASN A 75 -6.52 3.35 2.77
CA ASN A 75 -5.77 4.55 2.45
C ASN A 75 -4.44 4.18 1.81
N VAL A 76 -3.85 5.13 1.10
CA VAL A 76 -2.55 4.96 0.48
C VAL A 76 -1.87 6.32 0.37
N TYR A 77 -0.58 6.36 0.66
CA TYR A 77 0.22 7.57 0.45
C TYR A 77 1.64 7.18 0.10
N SER A 78 2.30 8.11 -0.56
CA SER A 78 3.68 7.95 -0.93
C SER A 78 4.53 9.03 -0.27
N HIS A 79 5.76 8.67 0.01
CA HIS A 79 6.74 9.59 0.55
C HIS A 79 8.01 9.46 -0.28
N ARG A 80 8.43 10.57 -0.87
CA ARG A 80 9.65 10.60 -1.68
C ARG A 80 10.78 11.20 -0.86
N VAL A 81 11.85 10.45 -0.75
CA VAL A 81 13.05 10.94 -0.08
C VAL A 81 13.89 11.70 -1.12
N VAL A 82 14.12 12.97 -0.86
CA VAL A 82 15.00 13.79 -1.68
C VAL A 82 16.30 13.94 -0.90
N VAL A 83 17.38 13.35 -1.45
CA VAL A 83 18.69 13.51 -0.86
C VAL A 83 19.31 14.77 -1.46
N LYS A 84 19.49 15.79 -0.62
CA LYS A 84 20.21 16.99 -1.01
C LYS A 84 21.63 16.89 -0.48
N GLU A 85 22.58 16.94 -1.39
CA GLU A 85 23.96 17.10 -0.98
C GLU A 85 24.18 18.56 -0.59
N VAL A 86 24.55 18.77 0.64
CA VAL A 86 24.91 20.10 1.13
C VAL A 86 26.43 20.10 1.25
N LEU A 87 27.06 20.88 0.41
CA LEU A 87 28.51 21.05 0.44
C LEU A 87 28.90 22.19 1.38
#